data_3790bb0253458c6e4fd92042fc1cb19a
#
_entry.id   3790bb0253458c6e4fd92042fc1cb19a
#
_cell.length_a   1.000
_cell.length_b   1.000
_cell.length_c   1.000
_cell.angle_alpha   90.00
_cell.angle_beta   90.00
_cell.angle_gamma   90.00
#
_symmetry.space_group_name_H-M   'P 1'
#
loop_
_entity.id
_entity.type
_entity.pdbx_description
1 polymer ?
#
loop_
_entity_poly.entity_id
_entity_poly.type
_entity_poly.pdbx_seq_one_letter_code
_entity_poly.pdbx_strand_id
1 'polypeptide(L)'
;YRIGTEEEIEESIVEQIHLFHLDLEPEKIRHSELYERICKATRRISDFAELKEGKAPIYKVFIFTEDIPLLKRIQSVLGENNKVAVASSFITNLEITDVHAQKGPMLKRYIESLGYTMDEVMVFGDSMNDYSMLSMDFKATVAMENAEPEIKEVAKYVTKSNEAYGVAYAIEELLKHYKETKEGVS
;
A
#
# COMPACT_ATOMS: atom_id res chain seq x y z
N TYR A 1 -8.29 9.63 -12.90
CA TYR A 1 -8.35 11.07 -13.23
C TYR A 1 -7.08 11.77 -12.73
N ARG A 2 -6.57 12.75 -13.49
CA ARG A 2 -5.45 13.60 -13.09
C ARG A 2 -5.81 15.06 -13.29
N ILE A 3 -5.36 15.93 -12.38
CA ILE A 3 -5.56 17.39 -12.44
C ILE A 3 -4.22 18.03 -12.80
N GLY A 4 -4.23 18.93 -13.77
CA GLY A 4 -3.05 19.64 -14.24
C GLY A 4 -3.08 19.91 -15.73
N THR A 5 -2.04 20.55 -16.23
CA THR A 5 -1.80 20.67 -17.67
C THR A 5 -1.44 19.31 -18.27
N GLU A 6 -1.46 19.19 -19.58
CA GLU A 6 -1.06 17.96 -20.27
C GLU A 6 0.40 17.59 -19.95
N GLU A 7 1.28 18.58 -19.98
CA GLU A 7 2.70 18.41 -19.66
C GLU A 7 2.93 17.96 -18.21
N GLU A 8 2.27 18.61 -17.22
CA GLU A 8 2.36 18.23 -15.80
C GLU A 8 1.84 16.80 -15.56
N ILE A 9 0.80 16.39 -16.28
CA ILE A 9 0.25 15.05 -16.17
C ILE A 9 1.21 14.01 -16.75
N GLU A 10 1.78 14.30 -17.93
CA GLU A 10 2.76 13.42 -18.56
C GLU A 10 4.01 13.25 -17.69
N GLU A 11 4.58 14.35 -17.18
CA GLU A 11 5.70 14.30 -16.25
C GLU A 11 5.38 13.46 -15.01
N SER A 12 4.22 13.70 -14.39
CA SER A 12 3.81 12.93 -13.19
C SER A 12 3.64 11.43 -13.46
N ILE A 13 3.31 11.02 -14.69
CA ILE A 13 3.25 9.61 -15.08
C ILE A 13 4.66 9.04 -15.20
N VAL A 14 5.58 9.78 -15.83
CA VAL A 14 6.99 9.36 -15.95
C VAL A 14 7.62 9.20 -14.56
N GLU A 15 7.45 10.17 -13.68
CA GLU A 15 7.95 10.12 -12.31
C GLU A 15 7.37 8.93 -11.53
N GLN A 16 6.07 8.70 -11.65
CA GLN A 16 5.42 7.55 -10.99
C GLN A 16 5.98 6.22 -11.49
N ILE A 17 6.21 6.06 -12.79
CA ILE A 17 6.81 4.84 -13.34
C ILE A 17 8.25 4.70 -12.87
N HIS A 18 9.03 5.79 -12.88
CA HIS A 18 10.42 5.78 -12.45
C HIS A 18 10.58 5.37 -10.98
N LEU A 19 9.68 5.78 -10.09
CA LEU A 19 9.68 5.37 -8.69
C LEU A 19 9.60 3.85 -8.50
N PHE A 20 8.90 3.14 -9.39
CA PHE A 20 8.75 1.69 -9.33
C PHE A 20 9.76 0.93 -10.22
N HIS A 21 10.45 1.64 -11.10
CA HIS A 21 11.40 1.10 -12.07
C HIS A 21 12.65 1.99 -12.13
N LEU A 22 13.39 2.06 -11.02
CA LEU A 22 14.57 2.92 -10.83
C LEU A 22 15.71 2.66 -11.83
N ASP A 23 15.70 1.51 -12.48
CA ASP A 23 16.64 1.11 -13.53
C ASP A 23 16.29 1.69 -14.92
N LEU A 24 15.10 2.29 -15.05
CA LEU A 24 14.66 2.88 -16.32
C LEU A 24 14.88 4.40 -16.34
N GLU A 25 15.67 4.86 -17.30
CA GLU A 25 15.81 6.29 -17.57
C GLU A 25 14.46 6.92 -18.01
N PRO A 26 14.14 8.15 -17.59
CA PRO A 26 12.88 8.83 -17.91
C PRO A 26 12.54 8.83 -19.42
N GLU A 27 13.54 9.01 -20.29
CA GLU A 27 13.34 8.96 -21.74
C GLU A 27 12.89 7.59 -22.24
N LYS A 28 13.42 6.52 -21.66
CA LYS A 28 13.02 5.14 -21.99
C LYS A 28 11.61 4.85 -21.48
N ILE A 29 11.24 5.43 -20.35
CA ILE A 29 9.89 5.32 -19.79
C ILE A 29 8.86 5.87 -20.78
N ARG A 30 9.07 7.06 -21.35
CA ARG A 30 8.16 7.69 -22.32
C ARG A 30 7.88 6.85 -23.57
N HIS A 31 8.80 5.94 -23.92
CA HIS A 31 8.67 5.02 -25.03
C HIS A 31 8.23 3.60 -24.63
N SER A 32 7.87 3.40 -23.36
CA SER A 32 7.46 2.09 -22.85
C SER A 32 5.97 1.82 -23.11
N GLU A 33 5.63 0.55 -23.29
CA GLU A 33 4.22 0.12 -23.35
C GLU A 33 3.44 0.46 -22.08
N LEU A 34 4.11 0.43 -20.92
CA LEU A 34 3.50 0.79 -19.63
C LEU A 34 3.07 2.26 -19.63
N TYR A 35 3.94 3.17 -20.09
CA TYR A 35 3.62 4.59 -20.21
C TYR A 35 2.40 4.82 -21.11
N GLU A 36 2.40 4.22 -22.31
CA GLU A 36 1.26 4.34 -23.23
C GLU A 36 -0.05 3.84 -22.62
N ARG A 37 -0.01 2.72 -21.90
CA ARG A 37 -1.18 2.15 -21.24
C ARG A 37 -1.72 3.08 -20.15
N ILE A 38 -0.85 3.67 -19.34
CA ILE A 38 -1.24 4.61 -18.28
C ILE A 38 -1.82 5.88 -18.90
N CYS A 39 -1.19 6.44 -19.94
CA CYS A 39 -1.71 7.62 -20.65
C CYS A 39 -3.11 7.35 -21.22
N LYS A 40 -3.32 6.23 -21.88
CA LYS A 40 -4.63 5.83 -22.44
C LYS A 40 -5.71 5.66 -21.36
N ALA A 41 -5.32 5.21 -20.15
CA ALA A 41 -6.23 5.05 -19.02
C ALA A 41 -6.45 6.35 -18.23
N THR A 42 -5.64 7.38 -18.47
CA THR A 42 -5.70 8.65 -17.74
C THR A 42 -6.75 9.57 -18.36
N ARG A 43 -7.68 10.07 -17.54
CA ARG A 43 -8.59 11.14 -17.90
C ARG A 43 -8.18 12.41 -17.17
N ARG A 44 -7.86 13.44 -17.93
CA ARG A 44 -7.61 14.78 -17.41
C ARG A 44 -8.91 15.48 -17.02
N ILE A 45 -8.87 16.19 -15.91
CA ILE A 45 -9.94 17.05 -15.42
C ILE A 45 -9.37 18.44 -15.08
N SER A 46 -10.18 19.48 -15.23
CA SER A 46 -9.77 20.87 -14.97
C SER A 46 -9.90 21.23 -13.50
N ASP A 47 -10.90 20.69 -12.83
CA ASP A 47 -11.16 20.90 -11.41
C ASP A 47 -11.90 19.75 -10.75
N PHE A 48 -12.06 19.84 -9.43
CA PHE A 48 -12.79 18.83 -8.65
C PHE A 48 -14.31 18.82 -8.89
N ALA A 49 -14.89 19.85 -9.50
CA ALA A 49 -16.33 19.86 -9.80
C ALA A 49 -16.66 18.79 -10.83
N GLU A 50 -15.77 18.55 -11.81
CA GLU A 50 -15.94 17.48 -12.79
C GLU A 50 -16.02 16.08 -12.14
N LEU A 51 -15.31 15.85 -11.01
CA LEU A 51 -15.42 14.59 -10.26
C LEU A 51 -16.77 14.42 -9.58
N LYS A 52 -17.36 15.53 -9.07
CA LYS A 52 -18.69 15.50 -8.42
C LYS A 52 -19.81 15.21 -9.41
N GLU A 53 -19.66 15.69 -10.64
CA GLU A 53 -20.61 15.43 -11.73
C GLU A 53 -20.41 14.05 -12.37
N GLY A 54 -19.24 13.45 -12.18
CA GLY A 54 -18.91 12.12 -12.68
C GLY A 54 -19.70 11.02 -12.00
N LYS A 55 -20.14 10.03 -12.79
CA LYS A 55 -20.85 8.85 -12.27
C LYS A 55 -19.90 7.74 -11.78
N ALA A 56 -18.61 7.87 -12.03
CA ALA A 56 -17.61 6.87 -11.64
C ALA A 56 -17.20 7.07 -10.18
N PRO A 57 -17.20 6.00 -9.36
CA PRO A 57 -16.74 6.11 -7.98
C PRO A 57 -15.23 6.38 -7.93
N ILE A 58 -14.82 7.18 -6.96
CA ILE A 58 -13.40 7.41 -6.66
C ILE A 58 -13.00 6.41 -5.58
N TYR A 59 -12.09 5.50 -5.91
CA TYR A 59 -11.62 4.48 -4.97
C TYR A 59 -10.40 4.93 -4.16
N LYS A 60 -9.54 5.76 -4.76
CA LYS A 60 -8.32 6.28 -4.14
C LYS A 60 -7.96 7.64 -4.73
N VAL A 61 -7.49 8.55 -3.88
CA VAL A 61 -6.80 9.76 -4.29
C VAL A 61 -5.32 9.59 -3.99
N PHE A 62 -4.48 9.90 -4.95
CA PHE A 62 -3.03 9.86 -4.83
C PHE A 62 -2.51 11.28 -5.03
N ILE A 63 -1.74 11.78 -4.06
CA ILE A 63 -1.07 13.08 -4.12
C ILE A 63 0.42 12.81 -4.18
N PHE A 64 1.07 13.37 -5.17
CA PHE A 64 2.51 13.30 -5.33
C PHE A 64 3.08 14.72 -5.42
N THR A 65 4.07 15.04 -4.61
CA THR A 65 4.80 16.31 -4.63
C THR A 65 6.09 16.24 -3.83
N GLU A 66 7.09 16.99 -4.21
CA GLU A 66 8.33 17.18 -3.44
C GLU A 66 8.17 18.18 -2.28
N ASP A 67 7.05 18.91 -2.20
CA ASP A 67 6.73 19.78 -1.06
C ASP A 67 6.30 18.95 0.16
N ILE A 68 7.29 18.40 0.87
CA ILE A 68 7.07 17.58 2.07
C ILE A 68 6.31 18.34 3.18
N PRO A 69 6.58 19.63 3.47
CA PRO A 69 5.76 20.42 4.39
C PRO A 69 4.28 20.44 4.00
N LEU A 70 3.96 20.59 2.71
CA LEU A 70 2.58 20.56 2.22
C LEU A 70 1.95 19.18 2.46
N LEU A 71 2.64 18.09 2.15
CA LEU A 71 2.13 16.73 2.39
C LEU A 71 1.82 16.50 3.87
N LYS A 72 2.72 16.89 4.77
CA LYS A 72 2.50 16.77 6.23
C LYS A 72 1.29 17.58 6.69
N ARG A 73 1.08 18.78 6.14
CA ARG A 73 -0.09 19.59 6.46
C ARG A 73 -1.38 18.95 5.96
N ILE A 74 -1.39 18.42 4.74
CA ILE A 74 -2.54 17.68 4.17
C ILE A 74 -2.84 16.45 5.04
N GLN A 75 -1.82 15.67 5.38
CA GLN A 75 -1.95 14.48 6.21
C GLN A 75 -2.55 14.81 7.59
N SER A 76 -2.07 15.89 8.23
CA SER A 76 -2.61 16.34 9.52
C SER A 76 -4.09 16.71 9.44
N VAL A 77 -4.46 17.52 8.44
CA VAL A 77 -5.87 17.95 8.25
C VAL A 77 -6.79 16.77 7.92
N LEU A 78 -6.35 15.88 7.05
CA LEU A 78 -7.16 14.70 6.67
C LEU A 78 -7.19 13.63 7.76
N GLY A 79 -6.15 13.53 8.59
CA GLY A 79 -6.09 12.59 9.71
C GLY A 79 -7.16 12.84 10.79
N GLU A 80 -7.71 14.07 10.86
CA GLU A 80 -8.84 14.40 11.73
C GLU A 80 -10.18 13.91 11.17
N ASN A 81 -10.23 13.50 9.90
CA ASN A 81 -11.44 13.05 9.24
C ASN A 81 -11.62 11.53 9.38
N ASN A 82 -12.57 11.11 10.18
CA ASN A 82 -12.86 9.70 10.45
C ASN A 82 -13.45 8.90 9.28
N LYS A 83 -13.66 9.52 8.11
CA LYS A 83 -14.19 8.85 6.90
C LYS A 83 -13.09 8.42 5.95
N VAL A 84 -11.88 8.93 6.12
CA VAL A 84 -10.77 8.62 5.23
C VAL A 84 -9.58 8.07 6.00
N ALA A 85 -8.83 7.19 5.34
CA ALA A 85 -7.52 6.75 5.78
C ALA A 85 -6.46 7.42 4.89
N VAL A 86 -5.41 7.93 5.51
CA VAL A 86 -4.27 8.55 4.84
C VAL A 86 -3.05 7.70 5.11
N ALA A 87 -2.43 7.19 4.06
CA ALA A 87 -1.21 6.40 4.11
C ALA A 87 -0.16 6.99 3.17
N SER A 88 1.06 6.53 3.29
CA SER A 88 2.18 6.90 2.43
C SER A 88 2.95 5.62 2.08
N SER A 89 3.40 5.51 0.85
CA SER A 89 4.32 4.46 0.40
C SER A 89 5.74 5.02 0.20
N PHE A 90 5.86 6.34 0.05
CA PHE A 90 7.11 7.08 -0.12
C PHE A 90 7.00 8.43 0.56
N ILE A 91 8.15 9.05 0.88
CA ILE A 91 8.20 10.37 1.52
C ILE A 91 7.51 11.49 0.69
N THR A 92 7.38 11.29 -0.61
CA THR A 92 6.84 12.26 -1.58
C THR A 92 5.38 12.03 -1.94
N ASN A 93 4.67 11.07 -1.30
CA ASN A 93 3.29 10.81 -1.65
C ASN A 93 2.34 10.70 -0.45
N LEU A 94 1.06 10.91 -0.73
CA LEU A 94 -0.05 10.50 0.13
C LEU A 94 -1.07 9.71 -0.68
N GLU A 95 -1.59 8.67 -0.06
CA GLU A 95 -2.68 7.83 -0.56
C GLU A 95 -3.88 7.98 0.36
N ILE A 96 -5.00 8.44 -0.18
CA ILE A 96 -6.22 8.69 0.57
C ILE A 96 -7.29 7.73 0.07
N THR A 97 -7.84 6.94 0.98
CA THR A 97 -8.90 5.98 0.70
C THR A 97 -10.06 6.15 1.68
N ASP A 98 -11.17 5.48 1.44
CA ASP A 98 -12.19 5.31 2.48
C ASP A 98 -11.59 4.57 3.68
N VAL A 99 -11.98 4.96 4.90
CA VAL A 99 -11.44 4.36 6.14
C VAL A 99 -11.66 2.84 6.20
N HIS A 100 -12.71 2.32 5.57
CA HIS A 100 -12.98 0.89 5.52
C HIS A 100 -12.25 0.16 4.37
N ALA A 101 -11.62 0.90 3.46
CA ALA A 101 -10.88 0.33 2.32
C ALA A 101 -9.38 0.11 2.62
N GLN A 102 -9.00 0.10 3.90
CA GLN A 102 -7.63 -0.22 4.32
C GLN A 102 -7.35 -1.72 4.19
N LYS A 103 -6.06 -2.09 4.05
CA LYS A 103 -5.63 -3.48 3.84
C LYS A 103 -6.17 -4.44 4.91
N GLY A 104 -6.08 -4.07 6.18
CA GLY A 104 -6.52 -4.92 7.30
C GLY A 104 -8.02 -5.23 7.29
N PRO A 105 -8.90 -4.22 7.38
CA PRO A 105 -10.34 -4.42 7.33
C PRO A 105 -10.82 -5.16 6.08
N MET A 106 -10.23 -4.85 4.92
CA MET A 106 -10.60 -5.52 3.67
C MET A 106 -10.15 -6.97 3.64
N LEU A 107 -8.95 -7.27 4.12
CA LEU A 107 -8.46 -8.64 4.23
C LEU A 107 -9.34 -9.46 5.17
N LYS A 108 -9.68 -8.91 6.35
CA LYS A 108 -10.60 -9.57 7.29
C LYS A 108 -11.91 -9.94 6.62
N ARG A 109 -12.57 -9.00 5.95
CA ARG A 109 -13.82 -9.27 5.23
C ARG A 109 -13.66 -10.35 4.15
N TYR A 110 -12.54 -10.33 3.45
CA TYR A 110 -12.25 -11.30 2.39
C TYR A 110 -12.09 -12.72 2.96
N ILE A 111 -11.25 -12.91 3.97
CA ILE A 111 -11.05 -14.24 4.58
C ILE A 111 -12.33 -14.77 5.21
N GLU A 112 -13.12 -13.92 5.89
CA GLU A 112 -14.42 -14.30 6.45
C GLU A 112 -15.40 -14.75 5.35
N SER A 113 -15.38 -14.09 4.17
CA SER A 113 -16.20 -14.52 3.02
C SER A 113 -15.81 -15.88 2.45
N LEU A 114 -14.58 -16.32 2.71
CA LEU A 114 -14.07 -17.65 2.34
C LEU A 114 -14.26 -18.70 3.44
N GLY A 115 -14.83 -18.30 4.59
CA GLY A 115 -15.05 -19.18 5.74
C GLY A 115 -13.84 -19.35 6.66
N TYR A 116 -12.80 -18.52 6.51
CA TYR A 116 -11.65 -18.52 7.41
C TYR A 116 -11.80 -17.51 8.54
N THR A 117 -11.07 -17.73 9.61
CA THR A 117 -10.94 -16.82 10.76
C THR A 117 -9.58 -16.13 10.74
N MET A 118 -9.44 -15.07 11.53
CA MET A 118 -8.15 -14.37 11.66
C MET A 118 -7.05 -15.26 12.26
N ASP A 119 -7.44 -16.27 13.08
CA ASP A 119 -6.52 -17.24 13.68
C ASP A 119 -5.92 -18.25 12.67
N GLU A 120 -6.35 -18.21 11.43
CA GLU A 120 -5.88 -19.08 10.36
C GLU A 120 -5.01 -18.34 9.33
N VAL A 121 -4.74 -17.05 9.57
CA VAL A 121 -4.09 -16.18 8.57
C VAL A 121 -2.80 -15.58 9.11
N MET A 122 -1.76 -15.66 8.31
CA MET A 122 -0.49 -14.95 8.48
C MET A 122 -0.42 -13.79 7.50
N VAL A 123 0.00 -12.62 7.98
CA VAL A 123 0.13 -11.40 7.17
C VAL A 123 1.55 -10.82 7.28
N PHE A 124 1.98 -10.17 6.22
CA PHE A 124 3.32 -9.57 6.10
C PHE A 124 3.23 -8.11 5.68
N GLY A 125 4.16 -7.29 6.13
CA GLY A 125 4.24 -5.90 5.71
C GLY A 125 5.57 -5.25 6.09
N ASP A 126 5.84 -4.08 5.49
CA ASP A 126 7.07 -3.34 5.71
C ASP A 126 6.90 -1.82 5.81
N SER A 127 5.76 -1.27 5.40
CA SER A 127 5.52 0.18 5.35
C SER A 127 4.18 0.59 5.95
N MET A 128 3.99 1.90 6.17
CA MET A 128 2.81 2.44 6.87
C MET A 128 1.48 2.09 6.23
N ASN A 129 1.43 1.78 4.93
CA ASN A 129 0.22 1.30 4.28
C ASN A 129 -0.21 -0.12 4.72
N ASP A 130 0.67 -0.85 5.43
CA ASP A 130 0.42 -2.17 6.01
C ASP A 130 0.00 -2.09 7.49
N TYR A 131 0.13 -0.93 8.12
CA TYR A 131 -0.15 -0.73 9.53
C TYR A 131 -1.52 -1.26 9.94
N SER A 132 -2.56 -0.93 9.16
CA SER A 132 -3.93 -1.36 9.45
C SER A 132 -4.11 -2.88 9.46
N MET A 133 -3.23 -3.62 8.76
CA MET A 133 -3.25 -5.08 8.70
C MET A 133 -2.40 -5.68 9.83
N LEU A 134 -1.21 -5.15 10.06
CA LEU A 134 -0.28 -5.68 11.06
C LEU A 134 -0.70 -5.36 12.50
N SER A 135 -1.50 -4.31 12.71
CA SER A 135 -2.07 -3.95 14.01
C SER A 135 -3.33 -4.75 14.39
N MET A 136 -3.88 -5.57 13.48
CA MET A 136 -5.03 -6.45 13.77
C MET A 136 -4.59 -7.78 14.36
N ASP A 137 -5.52 -8.46 15.04
CA ASP A 137 -5.23 -9.71 15.73
C ASP A 137 -5.30 -10.95 14.81
N PHE A 138 -4.55 -10.93 13.70
CA PHE A 138 -4.31 -12.13 12.90
C PHE A 138 -3.42 -13.12 13.66
N LYS A 139 -3.47 -14.40 13.29
CA LYS A 139 -2.65 -15.46 13.92
C LYS A 139 -1.17 -15.08 13.98
N ALA A 140 -0.62 -14.63 12.88
CA ALA A 140 0.72 -14.08 12.81
C ALA A 140 0.72 -12.79 11.99
N THR A 141 1.14 -11.71 12.61
CA THR A 141 1.48 -10.46 11.93
C THR A 141 2.99 -10.33 11.92
N VAL A 142 3.59 -10.26 10.73
CA VAL A 142 5.03 -10.38 10.52
C VAL A 142 5.56 -9.13 9.81
N ALA A 143 6.38 -8.36 10.50
CA ALA A 143 7.13 -7.26 9.89
C ALA A 143 8.37 -7.79 9.19
N MET A 144 8.72 -7.22 8.04
CA MET A 144 9.99 -7.48 7.38
C MET A 144 11.14 -6.83 8.16
N GLU A 145 12.36 -7.37 8.08
CA GLU A 145 13.53 -6.76 8.74
C GLU A 145 13.81 -5.33 8.26
N ASN A 146 13.55 -5.06 6.99
CA ASN A 146 13.67 -3.73 6.39
C ASN A 146 12.44 -2.84 6.64
N ALA A 147 11.45 -3.28 7.43
CA ALA A 147 10.26 -2.51 7.72
C ALA A 147 10.55 -1.24 8.54
N GLU A 148 9.66 -0.25 8.41
CA GLU A 148 9.64 0.95 9.22
C GLU A 148 9.52 0.60 10.72
N PRO A 149 10.12 1.38 11.63
CA PRO A 149 10.11 1.09 13.07
C PRO A 149 8.70 0.87 13.64
N GLU A 150 7.75 1.72 13.26
CA GLU A 150 6.36 1.67 13.71
C GLU A 150 5.65 0.37 13.28
N ILE A 151 6.02 -0.18 12.14
CA ILE A 151 5.51 -1.44 11.62
C ILE A 151 6.04 -2.63 12.44
N LYS A 152 7.31 -2.57 12.84
CA LYS A 152 7.91 -3.59 13.71
C LYS A 152 7.32 -3.57 15.12
N GLU A 153 6.92 -2.40 15.62
CA GLU A 153 6.31 -2.25 16.95
C GLU A 153 4.93 -2.89 17.05
N VAL A 154 4.13 -2.85 15.97
CA VAL A 154 2.76 -3.39 15.99
C VAL A 154 2.68 -4.85 15.57
N ALA A 155 3.68 -5.38 14.88
CA ALA A 155 3.72 -6.76 14.44
C ALA A 155 4.08 -7.71 15.58
N LYS A 156 3.48 -8.92 15.59
CA LYS A 156 3.80 -9.96 16.57
C LYS A 156 5.21 -10.55 16.38
N TYR A 157 5.71 -10.53 15.14
CA TYR A 157 7.00 -11.12 14.76
C TYR A 157 7.74 -10.24 13.77
N VAL A 158 9.07 -10.37 13.76
CA VAL A 158 9.94 -9.78 12.73
C VAL A 158 10.66 -10.92 12.02
N THR A 159 10.62 -10.92 10.69
CA THR A 159 11.32 -11.89 9.85
C THR A 159 12.58 -11.26 9.21
N LYS A 160 13.20 -11.95 8.27
CA LYS A 160 14.33 -11.45 7.49
C LYS A 160 13.88 -10.37 6.50
N SER A 161 14.84 -9.67 5.87
CA SER A 161 14.56 -8.67 4.86
C SER A 161 13.94 -9.28 3.58
N ASN A 162 13.41 -8.42 2.72
CA ASN A 162 12.94 -8.81 1.41
C ASN A 162 14.07 -9.44 0.55
N GLU A 163 15.29 -8.91 0.65
CA GLU A 163 16.47 -9.44 -0.05
C GLU A 163 16.91 -10.82 0.48
N ALA A 164 16.63 -11.11 1.74
CA ALA A 164 16.93 -12.38 2.40
C ALA A 164 15.74 -13.36 2.41
N TYR A 165 14.77 -13.18 1.49
CA TYR A 165 13.58 -14.03 1.34
C TYR A 165 12.75 -14.17 2.63
N GLY A 166 12.57 -13.07 3.37
CA GLY A 166 11.95 -13.05 4.70
C GLY A 166 10.56 -13.69 4.76
N VAL A 167 9.72 -13.53 3.74
CA VAL A 167 8.39 -14.18 3.68
C VAL A 167 8.53 -15.70 3.65
N ALA A 168 9.37 -16.24 2.76
CA ALA A 168 9.58 -17.68 2.66
C ALA A 168 10.16 -18.24 3.95
N TYR A 169 11.16 -17.57 4.53
CA TYR A 169 11.75 -17.94 5.81
C TYR A 169 10.72 -18.05 6.94
N ALA A 170 9.85 -17.04 7.09
CA ALA A 170 8.85 -17.05 8.14
C ALA A 170 7.79 -18.17 7.93
N ILE A 171 7.40 -18.46 6.69
CA ILE A 171 6.50 -19.56 6.37
C ILE A 171 7.15 -20.91 6.71
N GLU A 172 8.42 -21.10 6.38
CA GLU A 172 9.15 -22.33 6.71
C GLU A 172 9.27 -22.56 8.22
N GLU A 173 9.59 -21.50 8.99
CA GLU A 173 9.65 -21.58 10.45
C GLU A 173 8.28 -21.94 11.07
N LEU A 174 7.20 -21.34 10.57
CA LEU A 174 5.85 -21.69 11.00
C LEU A 174 5.53 -23.16 10.72
N LEU A 175 5.85 -23.67 9.54
CA LEU A 175 5.61 -25.04 9.14
C LEU A 175 6.42 -26.05 9.97
N LYS A 176 7.68 -25.72 10.34
CA LYS A 176 8.48 -26.53 11.25
C LYS A 176 7.82 -26.64 12.61
N HIS A 177 7.44 -25.51 13.18
CA HIS A 177 6.78 -25.47 14.50
C HIS A 177 5.45 -26.29 14.50
N TYR A 178 4.71 -26.24 13.40
CA TYR A 178 3.46 -27.02 13.25
C TYR A 178 3.70 -28.53 13.21
N LYS A 179 4.80 -28.99 12.59
CA LYS A 179 5.19 -30.42 12.57
C LYS A 179 5.63 -30.90 13.94
N GLU A 180 6.47 -30.14 14.61
CA GLU A 180 6.95 -30.48 15.97
C GLU A 180 5.83 -30.58 16.98
N THR A 181 4.82 -29.69 16.90
CA THR A 181 3.64 -29.73 17.80
C THR A 181 2.73 -30.94 17.54
N LYS A 182 2.66 -31.43 16.31
CA LYS A 182 1.88 -32.65 15.97
C LYS A 182 2.59 -33.92 16.33
N GLU A 183 3.91 -33.96 16.25
CA GLU A 183 4.72 -35.16 16.62
C GLU A 183 4.91 -35.27 18.13
N GLY A 184 4.78 -34.19 18.90
CA GLY A 184 4.87 -34.20 20.38
C GLY A 184 3.58 -34.54 21.10
N VAL A 185 2.50 -34.84 20.39
CA VAL A 185 1.15 -35.24 20.94
C VAL A 185 0.83 -36.72 20.67
N SER A 186 1.81 -37.53 20.32
CA SER A 186 1.66 -39.00 20.14
C SER A 186 2.19 -39.80 21.32
#